data_d6b2931580e7063526b57b8a485c4487
#
_entry.id   d6b2931580e7063526b57b8a485c4487
#
_cell.length_a   1.000
_cell.length_b   1.000
_cell.length_c   1.000
_cell.angle_alpha   90.00
_cell.angle_beta   90.00
_cell.angle_gamma   90.00
#
_symmetry.space_group_name_H-M   'P 1'
#
loop_
_entity.id
_entity.type
_entity.pdbx_description
1 polymer ?
#
loop_
_entity_poly.entity_id
_entity_poly.type
_entity_poly.pdbx_seq_one_letter_code
_entity_poly.pdbx_strand_id
1 'polypeptide(L)'
;MKKMFRRRGWIQAGATLVSNANLRGFLQGKIYSGQTKTLCVPGLNCYSCPGAVGSCPIGSLQAVITGNKHNFSFYVVGLLLLFGVLLGRIVCGFLCPFGWIQELLNKIPGRKLRVPKPLDRKLRFVKYGILLLFVLALPMFAVNAFGLGTPWFCKWICPAGTLEGGIPLVAANESLRAGLGFTFWWKMFLLLITIVFSMLVYRPFCRYVCPLGAFYALFNRWSLSQLACDRNRCTSCGNCERACPMEVPVFRNPNSPECIRCGRCVHACPEDAISFQFGRSFIQGKGKK
;
A
#
# COMPACT_ATOMS: atom_id res chain seq x y z
N MET A 1 2.78 -7.44 -22.53
CA MET A 1 2.44 -6.57 -21.37
C MET A 1 0.94 -6.40 -21.18
N LYS A 2 0.10 -6.12 -22.22
CA LYS A 2 -1.37 -6.04 -22.07
C LYS A 2 -1.97 -7.27 -21.36
N LYS A 3 -1.50 -8.50 -21.65
CA LYS A 3 -1.95 -9.75 -20.97
C LYS A 3 -1.67 -9.74 -19.46
N MET A 4 -0.53 -9.19 -19.00
CA MET A 4 -0.18 -9.07 -17.59
C MET A 4 -1.16 -8.15 -16.85
N PHE A 5 -1.48 -6.99 -17.40
CA PHE A 5 -2.44 -6.07 -16.80
C PHE A 5 -3.87 -6.66 -16.74
N ARG A 6 -4.26 -7.46 -17.71
CA ARG A 6 -5.56 -8.18 -17.71
C ARG A 6 -5.61 -9.23 -16.59
N ARG A 7 -4.48 -9.88 -16.29
CA ARG A 7 -4.36 -10.90 -15.22
C ARG A 7 -3.97 -10.32 -13.86
N ARG A 8 -3.94 -9.00 -13.70
CA ARG A 8 -3.49 -8.31 -12.49
C ARG A 8 -4.15 -8.84 -11.22
N GLY A 9 -5.46 -9.06 -11.23
CA GLY A 9 -6.19 -9.60 -10.07
C GLY A 9 -5.68 -10.95 -9.61
N TRP A 10 -5.34 -11.85 -10.55
CA TRP A 10 -4.75 -13.16 -10.26
C TRP A 10 -3.33 -13.03 -9.71
N ILE A 11 -2.53 -12.11 -10.25
CA ILE A 11 -1.18 -11.83 -9.72
C ILE A 11 -1.27 -11.34 -8.28
N GLN A 12 -2.21 -10.45 -7.99
CA GLN A 12 -2.45 -9.93 -6.64
C GLN A 12 -2.93 -11.02 -5.67
N ALA A 13 -3.84 -11.88 -6.12
CA ALA A 13 -4.30 -13.04 -5.34
C ALA A 13 -3.12 -13.98 -5.03
N GLY A 14 -2.33 -14.33 -6.04
CA GLY A 14 -1.13 -15.16 -5.87
C GLY A 14 -0.12 -14.53 -4.91
N ALA A 15 0.17 -13.24 -5.06
CA ALA A 15 1.05 -12.52 -4.13
C ALA A 15 0.52 -12.52 -2.69
N THR A 16 -0.80 -12.37 -2.51
CA THR A 16 -1.45 -12.44 -1.19
C THR A 16 -1.31 -13.83 -0.59
N LEU A 17 -1.53 -14.89 -1.36
CA LEU A 17 -1.37 -16.28 -0.89
C LEU A 17 0.08 -16.58 -0.51
N VAL A 18 1.05 -16.19 -1.33
CA VAL A 18 2.47 -16.38 -1.04
C VAL A 18 2.89 -15.61 0.21
N SER A 19 2.44 -14.36 0.36
CA SER A 19 2.76 -13.55 1.54
C SER A 19 2.13 -14.09 2.83
N ASN A 20 1.05 -14.87 2.72
CA ASN A 20 0.29 -15.46 3.84
C ASN A 20 0.21 -16.98 3.74
N ALA A 21 1.31 -17.64 3.36
CA ALA A 21 1.34 -19.06 3.10
C ALA A 21 1.19 -19.96 4.36
N ASN A 22 1.37 -19.41 5.58
CA ASN A 22 1.21 -20.15 6.81
C ASN A 22 -0.27 -20.29 7.23
N LEU A 23 -1.07 -21.02 6.46
CA LEU A 23 -2.49 -21.23 6.75
C LEU A 23 -2.74 -21.96 8.08
N ARG A 24 -1.81 -22.82 8.53
CA ARG A 24 -1.89 -23.51 9.83
C ARG A 24 -1.91 -22.51 11.01
N GLY A 25 -1.28 -21.36 10.88
CA GLY A 25 -1.29 -20.33 11.91
C GLY A 25 -2.69 -19.82 12.25
N PHE A 26 -3.60 -19.76 11.29
CA PHE A 26 -4.99 -19.36 11.54
C PHE A 26 -5.75 -20.39 12.37
N LEU A 27 -5.49 -21.69 12.16
CA LEU A 27 -6.13 -22.77 12.92
C LEU A 27 -5.56 -22.87 14.34
N GLN A 28 -4.27 -22.62 14.50
CA GLN A 28 -3.58 -22.71 15.78
C GLN A 28 -3.65 -21.40 16.60
N GLY A 29 -4.09 -20.30 16.02
CA GLY A 29 -4.09 -18.98 16.67
C GLY A 29 -2.68 -18.49 17.04
N LYS A 30 -1.64 -18.94 16.31
CA LYS A 30 -0.24 -18.59 16.59
C LYS A 30 0.36 -17.80 15.43
N ILE A 31 1.16 -16.79 15.79
CA ILE A 31 1.94 -16.02 14.81
C ILE A 31 3.10 -16.89 14.33
N TYR A 32 3.33 -16.88 13.01
CA TYR A 32 4.47 -17.56 12.42
C TYR A 32 5.79 -16.94 12.93
N SER A 33 6.71 -17.77 13.42
CA SER A 33 8.00 -17.36 13.97
C SER A 33 9.22 -17.90 13.21
N GLY A 34 9.02 -18.40 11.98
CA GLY A 34 10.11 -18.94 11.15
C GLY A 34 11.05 -17.84 10.61
N GLN A 35 12.23 -18.27 10.12
CA GLN A 35 13.28 -17.37 9.62
C GLN A 35 12.81 -16.43 8.51
N THR A 36 11.88 -16.83 7.66
CA THR A 36 11.34 -15.98 6.58
C THR A 36 10.66 -14.72 7.10
N LYS A 37 10.29 -14.66 8.40
CA LYS A 37 9.70 -13.48 9.04
C LYS A 37 10.65 -12.28 9.07
N THR A 38 11.95 -12.52 8.98
CA THR A 38 12.96 -11.44 8.88
C THR A 38 12.92 -10.74 7.53
N LEU A 39 12.35 -11.37 6.49
CA LEU A 39 12.21 -10.76 5.18
C LEU A 39 11.00 -9.83 5.14
N CYS A 40 11.21 -8.58 4.70
CA CYS A 40 10.12 -7.66 4.47
C CYS A 40 9.44 -7.93 3.12
N VAL A 41 8.12 -8.10 3.14
CA VAL A 41 7.32 -8.14 1.90
C VAL A 41 7.11 -6.71 1.37
N PRO A 42 7.04 -6.49 0.06
CA PRO A 42 6.93 -5.13 -0.49
C PRO A 42 5.58 -4.46 -0.24
N GLY A 43 4.52 -5.23 0.07
CA GLY A 43 3.16 -4.75 0.31
C GLY A 43 2.83 -4.51 1.78
N LEU A 44 1.66 -3.93 2.02
CA LEU A 44 1.10 -3.81 3.36
C LEU A 44 0.49 -5.17 3.74
N ASN A 45 1.17 -5.91 4.63
CA ASN A 45 0.77 -7.21 5.15
C ASN A 45 1.20 -7.28 6.62
N CYS A 46 0.26 -7.50 7.54
CA CYS A 46 0.55 -7.37 8.97
C CYS A 46 1.52 -8.45 9.47
N TYR A 47 2.58 -8.05 10.16
CA TYR A 47 3.53 -9.00 10.75
C TYR A 47 2.89 -9.88 11.84
N SER A 48 1.84 -9.39 12.50
CA SER A 48 1.08 -10.15 13.51
C SER A 48 0.01 -11.07 12.89
N CYS A 49 -0.14 -11.09 11.58
CA CYS A 49 -1.04 -12.03 10.90
C CYS A 49 -0.53 -13.47 11.13
N PRO A 50 -1.39 -14.41 11.58
CA PRO A 50 -1.03 -15.81 11.74
C PRO A 50 -0.51 -16.47 10.44
N GLY A 51 -1.06 -16.05 9.31
CA GLY A 51 -0.68 -16.53 7.99
C GLY A 51 0.59 -15.90 7.41
N ALA A 52 0.98 -14.71 7.87
CA ALA A 52 2.06 -13.95 7.27
C ALA A 52 3.44 -14.59 7.47
N VAL A 53 4.07 -14.96 6.36
CA VAL A 53 5.43 -15.54 6.35
C VAL A 53 6.53 -14.49 6.27
N GLY A 54 6.20 -13.24 6.00
CA GLY A 54 7.12 -12.09 5.99
C GLY A 54 6.60 -10.91 6.79
N SER A 55 7.41 -9.89 6.98
CA SER A 55 7.12 -8.71 7.79
C SER A 55 6.63 -7.52 6.96
N CYS A 56 5.73 -6.71 7.53
CA CYS A 56 5.32 -5.44 6.95
C CYS A 56 6.46 -4.43 6.99
N PRO A 57 6.84 -3.78 5.87
CA PRO A 57 7.96 -2.85 5.86
C PRO A 57 7.72 -1.61 6.72
N ILE A 58 6.47 -1.14 6.87
CA ILE A 58 6.15 -0.02 7.76
C ILE A 58 6.24 -0.44 9.24
N GLY A 59 5.77 -1.65 9.57
CA GLY A 59 5.91 -2.19 10.92
C GLY A 59 7.38 -2.40 11.30
N SER A 60 8.15 -3.00 10.39
CA SER A 60 9.60 -3.20 10.58
C SER A 60 10.36 -1.88 10.68
N LEU A 61 10.00 -0.87 9.88
CA LEU A 61 10.62 0.46 9.97
C LEU A 61 10.37 1.10 11.34
N GLN A 62 9.13 1.06 11.83
CA GLN A 62 8.83 1.55 13.18
C GLN A 62 9.58 0.77 14.24
N ALA A 63 9.65 -0.58 14.15
CA ALA A 63 10.39 -1.40 15.08
C ALA A 63 11.90 -1.06 15.12
N VAL A 64 12.50 -0.78 13.96
CA VAL A 64 13.90 -0.33 13.86
C VAL A 64 14.10 1.06 14.49
N ILE A 65 13.17 1.98 14.28
CA ILE A 65 13.24 3.34 14.85
C ILE A 65 13.02 3.33 16.36
N THR A 66 12.11 2.46 16.85
CA THR A 66 11.78 2.34 18.28
C THR A 66 12.79 1.52 19.07
N GLY A 67 13.64 0.77 18.39
CA GLY A 67 14.68 -0.06 18.97
C GLY A 67 15.83 0.75 19.55
N ASN A 68 16.86 0.05 20.02
CA ASN A 68 18.01 0.66 20.64
C ASN A 68 18.72 1.62 19.67
N LYS A 69 18.94 2.86 20.07
CA LYS A 69 19.53 3.95 19.26
C LYS A 69 20.90 3.61 18.66
N HIS A 70 21.58 2.62 19.24
CA HIS A 70 22.94 2.24 18.81
C HIS A 70 22.97 1.23 17.63
N ASN A 71 21.86 0.53 17.31
CA ASN A 71 21.83 -0.52 16.29
C ASN A 71 20.72 -0.26 15.25
N PHE A 72 20.86 0.81 14.47
CA PHE A 72 19.92 1.10 13.38
C PHE A 72 20.12 0.11 12.23
N SER A 73 19.09 -0.71 11.94
CA SER A 73 19.13 -1.65 10.82
C SER A 73 18.80 -0.96 9.50
N PHE A 74 19.81 -0.73 8.68
CA PHE A 74 19.64 -0.17 7.34
C PHE A 74 18.95 -1.10 6.35
N TYR A 75 18.81 -2.40 6.69
CA TYR A 75 18.16 -3.40 5.84
C TYR A 75 16.74 -2.98 5.41
N VAL A 76 15.89 -2.58 6.35
CA VAL A 76 14.50 -2.21 6.07
C VAL A 76 14.42 -0.98 5.18
N VAL A 77 15.23 0.03 5.48
CA VAL A 77 15.30 1.27 4.69
C VAL A 77 15.83 0.98 3.28
N GLY A 78 16.92 0.19 3.18
CA GLY A 78 17.49 -0.22 1.90
C GLY A 78 16.51 -0.99 1.03
N LEU A 79 15.74 -1.92 1.63
CA LEU A 79 14.72 -2.68 0.92
C LEU A 79 13.57 -1.79 0.44
N LEU A 80 13.09 -0.87 1.28
CA LEU A 80 12.07 0.11 0.90
C LEU A 80 12.54 1.00 -0.27
N LEU A 81 13.78 1.48 -0.21
CA LEU A 81 14.39 2.26 -1.29
C LEU A 81 14.53 1.44 -2.56
N LEU A 82 14.99 0.20 -2.47
CA LEU A 82 15.12 -0.71 -3.61
C LEU A 82 13.77 -0.89 -4.33
N PHE A 83 12.72 -1.26 -3.60
CA PHE A 83 11.38 -1.40 -4.20
C PHE A 83 10.82 -0.06 -4.69
N GLY A 84 11.10 1.04 -4.00
CA GLY A 84 10.72 2.38 -4.41
C GLY A 84 11.32 2.77 -5.76
N VAL A 85 12.62 2.59 -5.92
CA VAL A 85 13.36 2.93 -7.15
C VAL A 85 13.03 1.97 -8.29
N LEU A 86 12.96 0.67 -8.05
CA LEU A 86 12.68 -0.32 -9.10
C LEU A 86 11.22 -0.26 -9.56
N LEU A 87 10.28 -0.32 -8.63
CA LEU A 87 8.88 -0.57 -8.91
C LEU A 87 7.96 0.63 -8.63
N GLY A 88 8.34 1.51 -7.69
CA GLY A 88 7.45 2.58 -7.24
C GLY A 88 6.10 2.03 -6.76
N ARG A 89 5.00 2.65 -7.16
CA ARG A 89 3.64 2.25 -6.76
C ARG A 89 3.06 1.03 -7.50
N ILE A 90 3.82 0.35 -8.38
CA ILE A 90 3.42 -0.95 -8.93
C ILE A 90 3.18 -1.96 -7.81
N VAL A 91 4.02 -1.93 -6.76
CA VAL A 91 3.84 -2.74 -5.56
C VAL A 91 2.41 -2.64 -5.02
N CYS A 92 1.88 -1.42 -4.92
CA CYS A 92 0.51 -1.19 -4.46
C CYS A 92 -0.54 -1.76 -5.44
N GLY A 93 -0.22 -1.77 -6.73
CA GLY A 93 -1.12 -2.26 -7.78
C GLY A 93 -1.16 -3.78 -7.93
N PHE A 94 -0.05 -4.48 -7.67
CA PHE A 94 0.12 -5.89 -8.02
C PHE A 94 0.45 -6.80 -6.85
N LEU A 95 1.11 -6.30 -5.79
CA LEU A 95 1.66 -7.15 -4.73
C LEU A 95 1.02 -6.92 -3.36
N CYS A 96 0.28 -5.82 -3.16
CA CYS A 96 -0.24 -5.45 -1.85
C CYS A 96 -1.54 -6.22 -1.52
N PRO A 97 -1.55 -7.10 -0.47
CA PRO A 97 -2.74 -7.83 -0.05
C PRO A 97 -3.87 -6.92 0.38
N PHE A 98 -3.60 -5.96 1.24
CA PHE A 98 -4.62 -5.02 1.74
C PHE A 98 -5.21 -4.14 0.62
N GLY A 99 -4.40 -3.80 -0.39
CA GLY A 99 -4.90 -3.12 -1.59
C GLY A 99 -5.86 -3.99 -2.42
N TRP A 100 -5.62 -5.30 -2.46
CA TRP A 100 -6.49 -6.24 -3.14
C TRP A 100 -7.85 -6.39 -2.43
N ILE A 101 -7.84 -6.48 -1.09
CA ILE A 101 -9.08 -6.53 -0.29
C ILE A 101 -9.95 -5.30 -0.55
N GLN A 102 -9.38 -4.09 -0.56
CA GLN A 102 -10.13 -2.87 -0.88
C GLN A 102 -10.72 -2.89 -2.31
N GLU A 103 -10.03 -3.49 -3.27
CA GLU A 103 -10.58 -3.65 -4.63
C GLU A 103 -11.74 -4.64 -4.68
N LEU A 104 -11.65 -5.74 -3.93
CA LEU A 104 -12.75 -6.71 -3.84
C LEU A 104 -13.99 -6.06 -3.21
N LEU A 105 -13.83 -5.32 -2.13
CA LEU A 105 -14.91 -4.56 -1.50
C LEU A 105 -15.51 -3.52 -2.47
N ASN A 106 -14.67 -2.86 -3.25
CA ASN A 106 -15.16 -1.90 -4.25
C ASN A 106 -15.91 -2.55 -5.42
N LYS A 107 -15.78 -3.85 -5.67
CA LYS A 107 -16.56 -4.57 -6.69
C LYS A 107 -18.00 -4.84 -6.27
N ILE A 108 -18.30 -4.78 -4.97
CA ILE A 108 -19.67 -4.96 -4.46
C ILE A 108 -20.57 -3.90 -5.13
N PRO A 109 -21.71 -4.30 -5.72
CA PRO A 109 -22.61 -3.37 -6.37
C PRO A 109 -23.15 -2.35 -5.36
N GLY A 110 -23.25 -1.09 -5.77
CA GLY A 110 -23.69 0.00 -4.93
C GLY A 110 -23.28 1.36 -5.48
N ARG A 111 -23.73 2.44 -4.84
CA ARG A 111 -23.35 3.82 -5.21
C ARG A 111 -21.84 4.01 -5.07
N LYS A 112 -21.18 4.42 -6.16
CA LYS A 112 -19.77 4.81 -6.13
C LYS A 112 -19.68 6.32 -6.03
N LEU A 113 -19.00 6.78 -4.99
CA LEU A 113 -18.80 8.20 -4.74
C LEU A 113 -17.50 8.66 -5.40
N ARG A 114 -17.58 9.77 -6.12
CA ARG A 114 -16.39 10.50 -6.58
C ARG A 114 -16.15 11.66 -5.64
N VAL A 115 -14.98 11.71 -5.05
CA VAL A 115 -14.60 12.80 -4.14
C VAL A 115 -14.37 14.07 -4.97
N PRO A 116 -14.92 15.23 -4.59
CA PRO A 116 -14.67 16.49 -5.29
C PRO A 116 -13.18 16.76 -5.44
N LYS A 117 -12.75 17.17 -6.65
CA LYS A 117 -11.30 17.37 -6.97
C LYS A 117 -10.54 18.24 -5.96
N PRO A 118 -11.07 19.38 -5.44
CA PRO A 118 -10.34 20.19 -4.48
C PRO A 118 -10.14 19.48 -3.14
N LEU A 119 -11.15 18.75 -2.64
CA LEU A 119 -11.07 17.97 -1.41
C LEU A 119 -10.11 16.78 -1.59
N ASP A 120 -10.21 16.06 -2.68
CA ASP A 120 -9.34 14.94 -3.02
C ASP A 120 -7.86 15.36 -3.02
N ARG A 121 -7.53 16.53 -3.61
CA ARG A 121 -6.16 17.06 -3.64
C ARG A 121 -5.63 17.28 -2.22
N LYS A 122 -6.43 17.86 -1.30
CA LYS A 122 -6.03 18.09 0.09
C LYS A 122 -5.87 16.77 0.85
N LEU A 123 -6.83 15.87 0.72
CA LEU A 123 -6.81 14.56 1.42
C LEU A 123 -5.62 13.68 1.01
N ARG A 124 -5.13 13.78 -0.23
CA ARG A 124 -3.93 13.05 -0.69
C ARG A 124 -2.66 13.43 0.07
N PHE A 125 -2.59 14.60 0.68
CA PHE A 125 -1.44 15.01 1.49
C PHE A 125 -1.47 14.39 2.89
N VAL A 126 -2.62 13.97 3.41
CA VAL A 126 -2.77 13.38 4.75
C VAL A 126 -1.84 12.17 4.93
N LYS A 127 -1.70 11.30 3.93
CA LYS A 127 -0.80 10.14 4.00
C LYS A 127 0.67 10.51 4.22
N TYR A 128 1.13 11.66 3.70
CA TYR A 128 2.49 12.15 3.92
C TYR A 128 2.66 12.68 5.34
N GLY A 129 1.64 13.37 5.86
CA GLY A 129 1.59 13.77 7.27
C GLY A 129 1.62 12.57 8.21
N ILE A 130 0.86 11.51 7.89
CA ILE A 130 0.87 10.25 8.65
C ILE A 130 2.24 9.57 8.59
N LEU A 131 2.87 9.53 7.42
CA LEU A 131 4.21 8.97 7.26
C LEU A 131 5.22 9.73 8.13
N LEU A 132 5.22 11.06 8.06
CA LEU A 132 6.17 11.88 8.80
C LEU A 132 5.92 11.81 10.31
N LEU A 133 4.65 12.00 10.75
CA LEU A 133 4.31 12.11 12.16
C LEU A 133 4.23 10.74 12.85
N PHE A 134 3.39 9.82 12.34
CA PHE A 134 3.09 8.56 13.04
C PHE A 134 4.08 7.43 12.75
N VAL A 135 4.82 7.48 11.64
CA VAL A 135 5.78 6.42 11.30
C VAL A 135 7.20 6.82 11.66
N LEU A 136 7.56 8.11 11.53
CA LEU A 136 8.92 8.59 11.79
C LEU A 136 9.02 9.35 13.12
N ALA A 137 8.31 10.48 13.28
CA ALA A 137 8.53 11.38 14.41
C ALA A 137 8.07 10.77 15.75
N LEU A 138 6.82 10.34 15.88
CA LEU A 138 6.31 9.81 17.15
C LEU A 138 7.08 8.57 17.65
N PRO A 139 7.41 7.56 16.81
CA PRO A 139 8.24 6.44 17.27
C PRO A 139 9.64 6.84 17.73
N MET A 140 10.20 7.93 17.18
CA MET A 140 11.54 8.42 17.54
C MET A 140 11.55 9.23 18.83
N PHE A 141 10.54 10.07 19.06
CA PHE A 141 10.53 11.04 20.17
C PHE A 141 9.66 10.61 21.35
N ALA A 142 8.55 9.90 21.09
CA ALA A 142 7.64 9.44 22.14
C ALA A 142 8.06 8.06 22.66
N VAL A 143 9.09 8.06 23.54
CA VAL A 143 9.64 6.86 24.18
C VAL A 143 9.06 6.67 25.59
N ASN A 144 8.95 5.41 26.03
CA ASN A 144 8.53 5.06 27.39
C ASN A 144 9.64 5.34 28.39
N ALA A 145 9.35 5.15 29.69
CA ALA A 145 10.34 5.23 30.76
C ALA A 145 11.57 4.33 30.55
N PHE A 146 11.44 3.25 29.80
CA PHE A 146 12.52 2.34 29.41
C PHE A 146 13.29 2.75 28.14
N GLY A 147 13.01 3.93 27.56
CA GLY A 147 13.65 4.39 26.33
C GLY A 147 13.16 3.70 25.05
N LEU A 148 12.14 2.85 25.13
CA LEU A 148 11.55 2.17 23.98
C LEU A 148 10.41 2.98 23.40
N GLY A 149 10.43 3.22 22.08
CA GLY A 149 9.33 3.85 21.35
C GLY A 149 8.16 2.90 21.13
N THR A 150 7.01 3.45 20.76
CA THR A 150 5.81 2.67 20.43
C THR A 150 5.56 2.77 18.93
N PRO A 151 5.14 1.68 18.24
CA PRO A 151 4.78 1.73 16.82
C PRO A 151 3.40 2.39 16.62
N TRP A 152 3.37 3.71 16.70
CA TRP A 152 2.15 4.53 16.75
C TRP A 152 1.19 4.27 15.60
N PHE A 153 1.68 4.19 14.36
CA PHE A 153 0.81 3.91 13.22
C PHE A 153 0.17 2.53 13.32
N CYS A 154 0.94 1.48 13.64
CA CYS A 154 0.42 0.13 13.76
C CYS A 154 -0.56 -0.02 14.93
N LYS A 155 -0.27 0.66 16.05
CA LYS A 155 -1.09 0.59 17.27
C LYS A 155 -2.41 1.34 17.12
N TRP A 156 -2.42 2.52 16.50
CA TRP A 156 -3.58 3.43 16.54
C TRP A 156 -4.34 3.59 15.22
N ILE A 157 -3.70 3.39 14.06
CA ILE A 157 -4.29 3.78 12.77
C ILE A 157 -4.49 2.57 11.83
N CYS A 158 -3.56 1.60 11.83
CA CYS A 158 -3.51 0.56 10.79
C CYS A 158 -4.69 -0.41 10.83
N PRO A 159 -5.64 -0.37 9.86
CA PRO A 159 -6.75 -1.32 9.77
C PRO A 159 -6.32 -2.70 9.28
N ALA A 160 -5.21 -2.80 8.49
CA ALA A 160 -4.67 -4.09 8.06
C ALA A 160 -4.25 -4.94 9.25
N GLY A 161 -3.63 -4.31 10.28
CA GLY A 161 -3.26 -5.02 11.51
C GLY A 161 -4.45 -5.58 12.28
N THR A 162 -5.59 -4.89 12.24
CA THR A 162 -6.83 -5.37 12.88
C THR A 162 -7.44 -6.52 12.09
N LEU A 163 -7.56 -6.36 10.77
CA LEU A 163 -8.17 -7.36 9.89
C LEU A 163 -7.36 -8.66 9.83
N GLU A 164 -6.05 -8.54 9.58
CA GLU A 164 -5.17 -9.66 9.29
C GLU A 164 -4.62 -10.32 10.55
N GLY A 165 -4.42 -9.55 11.64
CA GLY A 165 -3.83 -10.04 12.88
C GLY A 165 -4.80 -10.01 14.07
N GLY A 166 -5.39 -8.84 14.38
CA GLY A 166 -6.22 -8.66 15.58
C GLY A 166 -7.41 -9.60 15.62
N ILE A 167 -8.24 -9.61 14.58
CA ILE A 167 -9.45 -10.44 14.52
C ILE A 167 -9.11 -11.94 14.58
N PRO A 168 -8.22 -12.49 13.73
CA PRO A 168 -7.91 -13.92 13.78
C PRO A 168 -7.31 -14.37 15.11
N LEU A 169 -6.39 -13.58 15.71
CA LEU A 169 -5.76 -13.95 16.98
C LEU A 169 -6.76 -13.91 18.15
N VAL A 170 -7.62 -12.90 18.23
CA VAL A 170 -8.67 -12.79 19.24
C VAL A 170 -9.71 -13.90 19.08
N ALA A 171 -10.07 -14.25 17.84
CA ALA A 171 -11.00 -15.35 17.57
C ALA A 171 -10.45 -16.70 18.03
N ALA A 172 -9.15 -16.94 17.86
CA ALA A 172 -8.51 -18.21 18.18
C ALA A 172 -8.06 -18.36 19.64
N ASN A 173 -7.88 -17.26 20.40
CA ASN A 173 -7.31 -17.29 21.74
C ASN A 173 -8.27 -16.66 22.78
N GLU A 174 -8.72 -17.46 23.77
CA GLU A 174 -9.59 -16.99 24.84
C GLU A 174 -8.91 -15.98 25.78
N SER A 175 -7.64 -16.19 26.09
CA SER A 175 -6.86 -15.26 26.92
C SER A 175 -6.78 -13.86 26.34
N LEU A 176 -6.71 -13.75 25.00
CA LEU A 176 -6.73 -12.44 24.33
C LEU A 176 -8.11 -11.78 24.36
N ARG A 177 -9.19 -12.57 24.37
CA ARG A 177 -10.56 -12.03 24.49
C ARG A 177 -10.78 -11.37 25.84
N ALA A 178 -10.27 -11.97 26.93
CA ALA A 178 -10.40 -11.43 28.27
C ALA A 178 -9.65 -10.09 28.46
N GLY A 179 -8.61 -9.85 27.67
CA GLY A 179 -7.76 -8.64 27.73
C GLY A 179 -8.15 -7.54 26.74
N LEU A 180 -9.34 -7.59 26.10
CA LEU A 180 -9.73 -6.59 25.11
C LEU A 180 -9.95 -5.21 25.76
N GLY A 181 -9.10 -4.25 25.39
CA GLY A 181 -9.18 -2.87 25.87
C GLY A 181 -9.70 -1.89 24.80
N PHE A 182 -9.75 -0.61 25.17
CA PHE A 182 -10.19 0.49 24.31
C PHE A 182 -9.53 0.50 22.94
N THR A 183 -8.23 0.23 22.86
CA THR A 183 -7.48 0.25 21.60
C THR A 183 -7.97 -0.76 20.57
N PHE A 184 -8.49 -1.91 21.01
CA PHE A 184 -9.06 -2.91 20.10
C PHE A 184 -10.36 -2.39 19.47
N TRP A 185 -11.29 -1.87 20.28
CA TRP A 185 -12.56 -1.33 19.79
C TRP A 185 -12.38 -0.11 18.91
N TRP A 186 -11.45 0.78 19.25
CA TRP A 186 -11.05 1.90 18.41
C TRP A 186 -10.58 1.43 17.02
N LYS A 187 -9.72 0.43 16.97
CA LYS A 187 -9.22 -0.14 15.71
C LYS A 187 -10.30 -0.90 14.93
N MET A 188 -11.23 -1.55 15.59
CA MET A 188 -12.41 -2.15 14.96
C MET A 188 -13.27 -1.08 14.28
N PHE A 189 -13.49 0.04 14.95
CA PHE A 189 -14.19 1.18 14.37
C PHE A 189 -13.50 1.73 13.14
N LEU A 190 -12.18 1.93 13.17
CA LEU A 190 -11.39 2.36 12.00
C LEU A 190 -11.43 1.35 10.86
N LEU A 191 -11.41 0.06 11.17
CA LEU A 191 -11.56 -0.99 10.18
C LEU A 191 -12.94 -0.92 9.51
N LEU A 192 -14.02 -0.78 10.29
CA LEU A 192 -15.38 -0.66 9.78
C LEU A 192 -15.50 0.55 8.84
N ILE A 193 -15.01 1.70 9.26
CA ILE A 193 -14.93 2.91 8.41
C ILE A 193 -14.19 2.59 7.11
N THR A 194 -13.03 1.94 7.19
CA THR A 194 -12.23 1.59 6.00
C THR A 194 -12.99 0.67 5.06
N ILE A 195 -13.72 -0.33 5.57
CA ILE A 195 -14.55 -1.24 4.78
C ILE A 195 -15.67 -0.48 4.07
N VAL A 196 -16.45 0.32 4.81
CA VAL A 196 -17.56 1.11 4.23
C VAL A 196 -17.05 2.07 3.16
N PHE A 197 -15.99 2.82 3.45
CA PHE A 197 -15.41 3.73 2.45
C PHE A 197 -14.82 2.99 1.26
N SER A 198 -14.30 1.76 1.42
CA SER A 198 -13.78 0.95 0.31
C SER A 198 -14.89 0.46 -0.63
N MET A 199 -16.11 0.30 -0.13
CA MET A 199 -17.28 0.02 -0.97
C MET A 199 -17.68 1.23 -1.81
N LEU A 200 -17.57 2.44 -1.26
CA LEU A 200 -17.99 3.70 -1.88
C LEU A 200 -16.92 4.30 -2.80
N VAL A 201 -15.67 4.31 -2.36
CA VAL A 201 -14.53 4.95 -3.05
C VAL A 201 -13.47 3.91 -3.36
N TYR A 202 -12.83 4.03 -4.53
CA TYR A 202 -11.79 3.10 -4.93
C TYR A 202 -10.51 3.31 -4.09
N ARG A 203 -10.14 2.28 -3.31
CA ARG A 203 -8.93 2.22 -2.46
C ARG A 203 -8.73 3.45 -1.55
N PRO A 204 -9.69 3.85 -0.72
CA PRO A 204 -9.61 5.08 0.07
C PRO A 204 -8.44 5.10 1.05
N PHE A 205 -8.17 3.99 1.74
CA PHE A 205 -7.04 3.90 2.66
C PHE A 205 -5.71 4.07 1.92
N CYS A 206 -5.51 3.37 0.79
CA CYS A 206 -4.29 3.49 -0.01
C CYS A 206 -4.11 4.89 -0.63
N ARG A 207 -5.23 5.60 -0.88
CA ARG A 207 -5.25 6.91 -1.50
C ARG A 207 -4.92 8.02 -0.51
N TYR A 208 -5.42 7.93 0.74
CA TYR A 208 -5.41 9.04 1.69
C TYR A 208 -4.62 8.78 2.98
N VAL A 209 -4.52 7.53 3.44
CA VAL A 209 -4.01 7.21 4.79
C VAL A 209 -2.71 6.40 4.78
N CYS A 210 -2.51 5.52 3.80
CA CYS A 210 -1.44 4.54 3.79
C CYS A 210 -0.03 5.19 3.70
N PRO A 211 0.83 5.06 4.74
CA PRO A 211 2.18 5.61 4.72
C PRO A 211 3.11 4.90 3.73
N LEU A 212 2.93 3.59 3.51
CA LEU A 212 3.67 2.85 2.49
C LEU A 212 3.34 3.38 1.08
N GLY A 213 2.06 3.69 0.84
CA GLY A 213 1.62 4.35 -0.39
C GLY A 213 2.20 5.74 -0.56
N ALA A 214 2.40 6.50 0.53
CA ALA A 214 3.08 7.79 0.51
C ALA A 214 4.57 7.63 0.16
N PHE A 215 5.25 6.69 0.80
CA PHE A 215 6.66 6.40 0.55
C PHE A 215 6.91 6.05 -0.92
N TYR A 216 6.21 5.06 -1.46
CA TYR A 216 6.37 4.69 -2.88
C TYR A 216 5.92 5.79 -3.86
N ALA A 217 5.01 6.68 -3.45
CA ALA A 217 4.60 7.81 -4.26
C ALA A 217 5.73 8.80 -4.53
N LEU A 218 6.65 9.00 -3.57
CA LEU A 218 7.83 9.85 -3.73
C LEU A 218 8.71 9.37 -4.88
N PHE A 219 8.88 8.04 -5.02
CA PHE A 219 9.70 7.44 -6.06
C PHE A 219 8.99 7.26 -7.41
N ASN A 220 7.66 7.43 -7.45
CA ASN A 220 6.89 7.08 -8.64
C ASN A 220 7.32 7.83 -9.90
N ARG A 221 7.83 9.04 -9.76
CA ARG A 221 8.33 9.87 -10.88
C ARG A 221 9.68 9.38 -11.41
N TRP A 222 10.54 8.84 -10.53
CA TRP A 222 11.92 8.45 -10.85
C TRP A 222 12.14 6.94 -10.91
N SER A 223 11.12 6.13 -10.58
CA SER A 223 11.26 4.68 -10.62
C SER A 223 11.53 4.17 -12.02
N LEU A 224 12.26 3.06 -12.12
CA LEU A 224 12.59 2.42 -13.40
C LEU A 224 11.36 1.94 -14.16
N SER A 225 10.29 1.63 -13.44
CA SER A 225 9.01 1.19 -14.00
C SER A 225 8.13 2.41 -14.28
N GLN A 226 7.89 2.78 -15.51
CA GLN A 226 7.13 3.99 -15.88
C GLN A 226 6.04 3.72 -16.91
N LEU A 227 5.02 4.61 -16.93
CA LEU A 227 4.08 4.72 -18.02
C LEU A 227 4.56 5.83 -18.96
N ALA A 228 4.57 5.56 -20.25
CA ALA A 228 4.83 6.55 -21.29
C ALA A 228 3.57 6.78 -22.13
N CYS A 229 3.35 8.03 -22.50
CA CYS A 229 2.29 8.42 -23.43
C CYS A 229 2.94 8.99 -24.70
N ASP A 230 2.71 8.32 -25.82
CA ASP A 230 3.16 8.79 -27.12
C ASP A 230 2.24 9.94 -27.57
N ARG A 231 2.81 11.15 -27.66
CA ARG A 231 2.08 12.36 -28.02
C ARG A 231 1.61 12.35 -29.48
N ASN A 232 2.33 11.66 -30.37
CA ASN A 232 2.01 11.61 -31.78
C ASN A 232 0.80 10.72 -32.06
N ARG A 233 0.58 9.69 -31.24
CA ARG A 233 -0.59 8.80 -31.32
C ARG A 233 -1.78 9.26 -30.47
N CYS A 234 -1.54 10.17 -29.54
CA CYS A 234 -2.55 10.57 -28.58
C CYS A 234 -3.54 11.57 -29.17
N THR A 235 -4.79 11.16 -29.37
CA THR A 235 -5.89 12.01 -29.85
C THR A 235 -6.55 12.86 -28.75
N SER A 236 -6.02 12.86 -27.53
CA SER A 236 -6.54 13.60 -26.37
C SER A 236 -8.02 13.29 -26.01
N CYS A 237 -8.53 12.12 -26.40
CA CYS A 237 -9.94 11.71 -26.23
C CYS A 237 -10.40 11.55 -24.78
N GLY A 238 -9.48 11.52 -23.79
CA GLY A 238 -9.77 11.42 -22.36
C GLY A 238 -10.21 10.04 -21.85
N ASN A 239 -10.26 9.00 -22.70
CA ASN A 239 -10.66 7.64 -22.29
C ASN A 239 -9.79 7.06 -21.18
N CYS A 240 -8.49 7.33 -21.21
CA CYS A 240 -7.53 6.90 -20.19
C CYS A 240 -7.80 7.53 -18.80
N GLU A 241 -8.25 8.78 -18.76
CA GLU A 241 -8.60 9.48 -17.52
C GLU A 241 -9.94 8.97 -16.97
N ARG A 242 -10.93 8.76 -17.84
CA ARG A 242 -12.24 8.18 -17.45
C ARG A 242 -12.10 6.76 -16.90
N ALA A 243 -11.21 5.95 -17.48
CA ALA A 243 -10.94 4.59 -17.05
C ALA A 243 -10.05 4.49 -15.79
N CYS A 244 -9.46 5.62 -15.34
CA CYS A 244 -8.55 5.63 -14.22
C CYS A 244 -9.30 5.65 -12.88
N PRO A 245 -9.27 4.57 -12.08
CA PRO A 245 -9.99 4.53 -10.79
C PRO A 245 -9.34 5.41 -9.72
N MET A 246 -8.07 5.81 -9.93
CA MET A 246 -7.36 6.74 -9.04
C MET A 246 -7.52 8.21 -9.46
N GLU A 247 -8.30 8.48 -10.52
CA GLU A 247 -8.58 9.82 -11.05
C GLU A 247 -7.32 10.63 -11.35
N VAL A 248 -6.36 9.96 -12.00
CA VAL A 248 -5.10 10.59 -12.44
C VAL A 248 -5.26 11.07 -13.88
N PRO A 249 -4.83 12.31 -14.22
CA PRO A 249 -4.79 12.79 -15.59
C PRO A 249 -3.63 12.16 -16.36
N VAL A 250 -3.83 10.90 -16.80
CA VAL A 250 -2.75 10.02 -17.31
C VAL A 250 -2.06 10.60 -18.54
N PHE A 251 -2.80 11.22 -19.46
CA PHE A 251 -2.23 11.79 -20.68
C PHE A 251 -1.36 13.05 -20.42
N ARG A 252 -1.64 13.79 -19.32
CA ARG A 252 -0.84 14.94 -18.90
C ARG A 252 0.33 14.54 -18.01
N ASN A 253 0.09 13.62 -17.06
CA ASN A 253 1.09 13.17 -16.09
C ASN A 253 0.97 11.65 -15.87
N PRO A 254 1.56 10.81 -16.75
CA PRO A 254 1.47 9.35 -16.66
C PRO A 254 2.16 8.79 -15.41
N ASN A 255 3.19 9.48 -14.89
CA ASN A 255 3.95 9.08 -13.70
C ASN A 255 3.58 9.89 -12.45
N SER A 256 2.30 10.31 -12.34
CA SER A 256 1.78 10.95 -11.15
C SER A 256 2.10 10.15 -9.88
N PRO A 257 2.41 10.80 -8.74
CA PRO A 257 2.56 10.14 -7.45
C PRO A 257 1.37 9.26 -7.05
N GLU A 258 0.18 9.55 -7.59
CA GLU A 258 -1.04 8.79 -7.30
C GLU A 258 -1.27 7.59 -8.21
N CYS A 259 -0.50 7.44 -9.28
CA CYS A 259 -0.65 6.34 -10.22
C CYS A 259 -0.12 5.02 -9.63
N ILE A 260 -1.02 4.04 -9.41
CA ILE A 260 -0.66 2.67 -8.96
C ILE A 260 -0.28 1.74 -10.10
N ARG A 261 -0.17 2.27 -11.31
CA ARG A 261 0.22 1.55 -12.53
C ARG A 261 -0.58 0.29 -12.81
N CYS A 262 -1.87 0.34 -12.54
CA CYS A 262 -2.79 -0.79 -12.70
C CYS A 262 -3.07 -1.19 -14.16
N GLY A 263 -2.66 -0.39 -15.14
CA GLY A 263 -2.78 -0.67 -16.57
C GLY A 263 -4.16 -0.48 -17.19
N ARG A 264 -5.19 -0.03 -16.44
CA ARG A 264 -6.53 0.19 -17.01
C ARG A 264 -6.52 1.22 -18.14
N CYS A 265 -5.71 2.27 -18.02
CA CYS A 265 -5.56 3.30 -19.07
C CYS A 265 -4.92 2.74 -20.34
N VAL A 266 -4.01 1.76 -20.23
CA VAL A 266 -3.39 1.08 -21.39
C VAL A 266 -4.43 0.30 -22.18
N HIS A 267 -5.39 -0.34 -21.50
CA HIS A 267 -6.48 -1.07 -22.16
C HIS A 267 -7.56 -0.15 -22.74
N ALA A 268 -7.78 0.99 -22.11
CA ALA A 268 -8.81 1.94 -22.51
C ALA A 268 -8.39 2.86 -23.66
N CYS A 269 -7.11 2.85 -24.05
CA CYS A 269 -6.59 3.68 -25.11
C CYS A 269 -6.85 3.01 -26.47
N PRO A 270 -7.69 3.58 -27.36
CA PRO A 270 -7.97 3.02 -28.69
C PRO A 270 -6.73 3.07 -29.60
N GLU A 271 -5.92 4.14 -29.48
CA GLU A 271 -4.76 4.38 -30.33
C GLU A 271 -3.47 3.73 -29.79
N ASP A 272 -3.56 2.89 -28.75
CA ASP A 272 -2.39 2.28 -28.08
C ASP A 272 -1.26 3.28 -27.74
N ALA A 273 -1.64 4.54 -27.50
CA ALA A 273 -0.69 5.61 -27.20
C ALA A 273 -0.04 5.50 -25.84
N ILE A 274 -0.58 4.66 -24.92
CA ILE A 274 -0.05 4.48 -23.56
C ILE A 274 0.65 3.14 -23.47
N SER A 275 1.92 3.17 -23.11
CA SER A 275 2.77 1.98 -22.94
C SER A 275 3.43 1.96 -21.58
N PHE A 276 3.79 0.75 -21.12
CA PHE A 276 4.59 0.55 -19.94
C PHE A 276 6.04 0.33 -20.35
N GLN A 277 6.96 1.05 -19.71
CA GLN A 277 8.39 0.99 -20.00
C GLN A 277 9.16 0.65 -18.72
N PHE A 278 10.22 -0.13 -18.85
CA PHE A 278 11.15 -0.46 -17.78
C PHE A 278 12.56 -0.01 -18.19
N GLY A 279 13.21 0.80 -17.37
CA GLY A 279 14.61 1.20 -17.57
C GLY A 279 14.91 2.27 -18.63
N ARG A 280 13.96 2.62 -19.52
CA ARG A 280 14.23 3.53 -20.68
C ARG A 280 14.18 5.03 -20.40
N SER A 281 13.66 5.49 -19.27
CA SER A 281 13.39 6.93 -19.06
C SER A 281 14.58 7.75 -18.57
N PHE A 282 15.66 7.13 -18.10
CA PHE A 282 16.89 7.85 -17.73
C PHE A 282 17.66 8.41 -18.93
N ILE A 283 17.47 7.83 -20.11
CA ILE A 283 18.25 8.17 -21.32
C ILE A 283 17.54 9.21 -22.21
N GLN A 284 16.21 9.38 -22.11
CA GLN A 284 15.45 10.29 -22.98
C GLN A 284 14.98 11.60 -22.32
N GLY A 285 15.44 11.91 -21.12
CA GLY A 285 15.09 13.14 -20.39
C GLY A 285 15.75 14.45 -20.86
N LYS A 286 16.52 14.44 -21.96
CA LYS A 286 17.17 15.64 -22.53
C LYS A 286 17.09 15.64 -24.06
N GLY A 287 15.91 15.76 -24.59
CA GLY A 287 15.77 15.91 -26.04
C GLY A 287 14.36 16.28 -26.45
N LYS A 288 14.04 17.53 -26.32
CA LYS A 288 13.38 18.48 -27.19
C LYS A 288 12.58 19.50 -26.38
N LYS A 289 13.19 20.67 -26.29
CA LYS A 289 12.47 21.91 -26.09
C LYS A 289 11.64 22.21 -27.34
#